data_a98c37de97c7db92cf8a586ca4a3b7b1
#
_entry.id   a98c37de97c7db92cf8a586ca4a3b7b1
#
_cell.length_a   1.000
_cell.length_b   1.000
_cell.length_c   1.000
_cell.angle_alpha   90.00
_cell.angle_beta   90.00
_cell.angle_gamma   90.00
#
_symmetry.space_group_name_H-M   'P 1'
#
loop_
_entity.id
_entity.type
_entity.pdbx_description
1 polymer ?
#
loop_
_entity_poly.entity_id
_entity_poly.type
_entity_poly.pdbx_seq_one_letter_code
_entity_poly.pdbx_strand_id
1 'polypeptide(L)'
;MTEKRDIRELALEALGFASLNAMQDDMLRVFPEGRDILLLAPTGSGKTLAYLLPLWQKGGRTLIIAPSRELVQQIADVWQRLHTDIRCVACYGGHDTRVEQQQLEGLFDPQTASENVLVVGTPGRLKDHIERGNIKPATFTYLVIDEFDKSLELGFEEEMHAIINTLTGIRQRIFTSATHAVPIAPWTGFHDYQQLDFGSDQKEPERLKMYQVKSPVPDKLETLDELLLCLLGQSKEGATEQAIVFANYREAAERIAHYLSAQGIENALYHGGLDQEMRDKSIIRLRGGSISVLVSTDLASRGLDLPDVAHIIHYHFPQSQEAYTHRNGRTARAGASGTAYVIVGPEETLPEFFPTKLPFYSIRKHPEKIGPAPMVTVYIGRGKKEKISRGDVVGFFTKNGGLTGADLGRIDIMDHCSYVAIRREKAEAALAKVKGLKIKGEKTHYLIVTGS
;
A
#
# COMPACT_ATOMS: atom_id res chain seq x y z
N MET A 1 7.96 -5.79 41.21
CA MET A 1 8.12 -6.49 39.92
C MET A 1 6.89 -6.16 39.11
N THR A 2 6.98 -5.20 38.20
CA THR A 2 5.90 -4.88 37.26
C THR A 2 5.76 -6.04 36.29
N GLU A 3 4.62 -6.72 36.27
CA GLU A 3 4.30 -7.72 35.25
C GLU A 3 4.55 -7.10 33.87
N LYS A 4 5.47 -7.69 33.11
CA LYS A 4 5.63 -7.33 31.70
C LYS A 4 4.30 -7.72 31.03
N ARG A 5 3.52 -6.71 30.61
CA ARG A 5 2.32 -6.94 29.78
C ARG A 5 2.69 -7.80 28.58
N ASP A 6 1.81 -8.72 28.22
CA ASP A 6 1.97 -9.54 27.02
C ASP A 6 2.04 -8.65 25.78
N ILE A 7 3.02 -8.88 24.91
CA ILE A 7 3.20 -8.16 23.65
C ILE A 7 1.94 -8.21 22.79
N ARG A 8 1.17 -9.30 22.89
CA ARG A 8 -0.11 -9.48 22.20
C ARG A 8 -1.13 -8.42 22.64
N GLU A 9 -1.32 -8.28 23.95
CA GLU A 9 -2.25 -7.30 24.51
C GLU A 9 -1.87 -5.87 24.12
N LEU A 10 -0.59 -5.54 24.21
CA LEU A 10 -0.09 -4.22 23.81
C LEU A 10 -0.33 -3.91 22.33
N ALA A 11 -0.09 -4.89 21.44
CA ALA A 11 -0.30 -4.73 20.02
C ALA A 11 -1.78 -4.61 19.65
N LEU A 12 -2.65 -5.40 20.29
CA LEU A 12 -4.09 -5.38 20.07
C LEU A 12 -4.69 -4.03 20.51
N GLU A 13 -4.27 -3.52 21.68
CA GLU A 13 -4.68 -2.21 22.18
C GLU A 13 -4.21 -1.08 21.25
N ALA A 14 -2.93 -1.10 20.86
CA ALA A 14 -2.33 -0.06 20.01
C ALA A 14 -2.94 0.02 18.61
N LEU A 15 -3.30 -1.12 18.02
CA LEU A 15 -3.83 -1.21 16.66
C LEU A 15 -5.36 -1.28 16.59
N GLY A 16 -6.04 -1.50 17.72
CA GLY A 16 -7.50 -1.61 17.79
C GLY A 16 -8.03 -2.93 17.20
N PHE A 17 -7.25 -4.02 17.28
CA PHE A 17 -7.67 -5.34 16.82
C PHE A 17 -8.26 -6.16 17.97
N ALA A 18 -9.21 -7.06 17.63
CA ALA A 18 -9.83 -7.94 18.62
C ALA A 18 -8.94 -9.16 18.97
N SER A 19 -8.16 -9.66 18.01
CA SER A 19 -7.26 -10.82 18.19
C SER A 19 -6.17 -10.83 17.12
N LEU A 20 -5.07 -11.50 17.39
CA LEU A 20 -4.10 -11.88 16.37
C LEU A 20 -4.68 -13.00 15.50
N ASN A 21 -4.18 -13.10 14.26
CA ASN A 21 -4.49 -14.26 13.43
C ASN A 21 -3.49 -15.39 13.65
N ALA A 22 -3.80 -16.59 13.12
CA ALA A 22 -2.99 -17.80 13.32
C ALA A 22 -1.53 -17.60 12.87
N MET A 23 -1.28 -16.89 11.79
CA MET A 23 0.06 -16.58 11.28
C MET A 23 0.87 -15.74 12.27
N GLN A 24 0.25 -14.72 12.86
CA GLN A 24 0.89 -13.84 13.84
C GLN A 24 1.20 -14.57 15.14
N ASP A 25 0.30 -15.44 15.60
CA ASP A 25 0.54 -16.30 16.76
C ASP A 25 1.64 -17.33 16.50
N ASP A 26 1.64 -17.96 15.33
CA ASP A 26 2.68 -18.93 14.97
C ASP A 26 4.06 -18.26 14.85
N MET A 27 4.15 -17.05 14.30
CA MET A 27 5.40 -16.31 14.26
C MET A 27 5.95 -16.01 15.66
N LEU A 28 5.09 -15.60 16.60
CA LEU A 28 5.49 -15.41 18.00
C LEU A 28 5.96 -16.71 18.67
N ARG A 29 5.42 -17.86 18.27
CA ARG A 29 5.77 -19.17 18.81
C ARG A 29 7.10 -19.69 18.27
N VAL A 30 7.37 -19.55 16.96
CA VAL A 30 8.54 -20.17 16.30
C VAL A 30 9.78 -19.26 16.29
N PHE A 31 9.62 -17.94 16.29
CA PHE A 31 10.74 -17.00 16.24
C PHE A 31 11.79 -17.24 17.37
N PRO A 32 11.42 -17.53 18.63
CA PRO A 32 12.39 -17.79 19.70
C PRO A 32 13.30 -19.00 19.47
N GLU A 33 12.97 -19.91 18.54
CA GLU A 33 13.80 -21.09 18.21
C GLU A 33 15.12 -20.68 17.54
N GLY A 34 15.18 -19.45 16.98
CA GLY A 34 16.42 -18.87 16.41
C GLY A 34 16.78 -19.39 15.02
N ARG A 35 15.93 -20.21 14.39
CA ARG A 35 16.07 -20.65 12.99
C ARG A 35 15.62 -19.56 12.04
N ASP A 36 16.18 -19.55 10.84
CA ASP A 36 15.65 -18.68 9.76
C ASP A 36 14.20 -19.07 9.45
N ILE A 37 13.38 -18.09 9.03
CA ILE A 37 11.94 -18.29 8.80
C ILE A 37 11.55 -17.83 7.39
N LEU A 38 10.96 -18.74 6.62
CA LEU A 38 10.26 -18.40 5.37
C LEU A 38 8.77 -18.32 5.66
N LEU A 39 8.21 -17.12 5.57
CA LEU A 39 6.79 -16.86 5.76
C LEU A 39 6.09 -16.69 4.42
N LEU A 40 5.29 -17.66 4.05
CA LEU A 40 4.47 -17.66 2.84
C LEU A 40 3.03 -17.31 3.21
N ALA A 41 2.55 -16.19 2.73
CA ALA A 41 1.18 -15.76 2.96
C ALA A 41 0.75 -14.69 1.94
N PRO A 42 -0.54 -14.61 1.57
CA PRO A 42 -1.04 -13.63 0.63
C PRO A 42 -0.77 -12.18 1.03
N THR A 43 -0.81 -11.27 0.05
CA THR A 43 -0.76 -9.83 0.34
C THR A 43 -1.99 -9.43 1.16
N GLY A 44 -1.78 -8.57 2.16
CA GLY A 44 -2.87 -8.12 3.05
C GLY A 44 -3.25 -9.07 4.18
N SER A 45 -2.59 -10.23 4.31
CA SER A 45 -2.82 -11.20 5.40
C SER A 45 -2.30 -10.75 6.77
N GLY A 46 -1.53 -9.66 6.84
CA GLY A 46 -0.92 -9.18 8.08
C GLY A 46 0.51 -9.67 8.32
N LYS A 47 1.25 -10.10 7.27
CA LYS A 47 2.67 -10.51 7.34
C LYS A 47 3.56 -9.50 8.07
N THR A 48 3.37 -8.21 7.78
CA THR A 48 4.15 -7.13 8.40
C THR A 48 4.05 -7.19 9.93
N LEU A 49 2.84 -7.28 10.45
CA LEU A 49 2.64 -7.40 11.90
C LEU A 49 3.21 -8.73 12.44
N ALA A 50 3.07 -9.82 11.68
CA ALA A 50 3.54 -11.14 12.08
C ALA A 50 5.05 -11.17 12.40
N TYR A 51 5.90 -10.52 11.59
CA TYR A 51 7.33 -10.46 11.89
C TYR A 51 7.72 -9.30 12.82
N LEU A 52 6.97 -8.20 12.86
CA LEU A 52 7.28 -7.07 13.75
C LEU A 52 7.04 -7.42 15.23
N LEU A 53 6.03 -8.20 15.56
CA LEU A 53 5.72 -8.59 16.93
C LEU A 53 6.87 -9.33 17.64
N PRO A 54 7.41 -10.43 17.11
CA PRO A 54 8.52 -11.13 17.75
C PRO A 54 9.81 -10.28 17.78
N LEU A 55 10.05 -9.44 16.79
CA LEU A 55 11.19 -8.51 16.79
C LEU A 55 11.05 -7.45 17.89
N TRP A 56 9.85 -6.93 18.13
CA TRP A 56 9.57 -6.03 19.24
C TRP A 56 9.77 -6.73 20.59
N GLN A 57 9.24 -7.95 20.75
CA GLN A 57 9.37 -8.73 21.97
C GLN A 57 10.81 -9.05 22.33
N LYS A 58 11.60 -9.42 21.32
CA LYS A 58 13.00 -9.84 21.51
C LYS A 58 13.95 -8.68 21.66
N GLY A 59 13.64 -7.58 20.99
CA GLY A 59 14.58 -6.46 20.83
C GLY A 59 15.76 -6.83 19.93
N GLY A 60 16.75 -5.95 19.88
CA GLY A 60 17.93 -6.11 19.05
C GLY A 60 17.93 -5.19 17.82
N ARG A 61 18.99 -5.25 17.04
CA ARG A 61 19.14 -4.43 15.83
C ARG A 61 18.63 -5.17 14.63
N THR A 62 17.59 -4.63 14.00
CA THR A 62 16.91 -5.23 12.85
C THR A 62 17.08 -4.36 11.61
N LEU A 63 17.49 -5.00 10.50
CA LEU A 63 17.42 -4.42 9.16
C LEU A 63 16.27 -5.06 8.40
N ILE A 64 15.39 -4.22 7.82
CA ILE A 64 14.30 -4.65 6.96
C ILE A 64 14.53 -4.10 5.56
N ILE A 65 14.54 -4.99 4.57
CA ILE A 65 14.61 -4.66 3.15
C ILE A 65 13.21 -4.81 2.58
N ALA A 66 12.71 -3.80 1.89
CA ALA A 66 11.42 -3.83 1.23
C ALA A 66 11.52 -3.26 -0.20
N PRO A 67 10.82 -3.85 -1.19
CA PRO A 67 11.02 -3.55 -2.62
C PRO A 67 10.55 -2.15 -3.04
N SER A 68 9.68 -1.52 -2.27
CA SER A 68 9.12 -0.24 -2.65
C SER A 68 9.14 0.76 -1.49
N ARG A 69 9.18 2.03 -1.85
CA ARG A 69 9.09 3.15 -0.91
C ARG A 69 7.80 3.10 -0.11
N GLU A 70 6.70 2.77 -0.77
CA GLU A 70 5.38 2.68 -0.18
C GLU A 70 5.33 1.61 0.90
N LEU A 71 5.93 0.44 0.65
CA LEU A 71 6.01 -0.63 1.64
C LEU A 71 6.91 -0.25 2.81
N VAL A 72 8.04 0.43 2.56
CA VAL A 72 8.90 0.97 3.62
C VAL A 72 8.12 1.92 4.54
N GLN A 73 7.35 2.85 3.97
CA GLN A 73 6.51 3.77 4.73
C GLN A 73 5.43 3.02 5.53
N GLN A 74 4.79 2.04 4.92
CA GLN A 74 3.76 1.22 5.57
C GLN A 74 4.33 0.45 6.77
N ILE A 75 5.51 -0.16 6.63
CA ILE A 75 6.18 -0.87 7.73
C ILE A 75 6.50 0.11 8.87
N ALA A 76 7.05 1.27 8.54
CA ALA A 76 7.38 2.31 9.53
C ALA A 76 6.12 2.85 10.23
N ASP A 77 5.03 3.06 9.50
CA ASP A 77 3.74 3.51 10.07
C ASP A 77 3.14 2.46 11.02
N VAL A 78 3.19 1.17 10.66
CA VAL A 78 2.76 0.09 11.56
C VAL A 78 3.59 0.10 12.83
N TRP A 79 4.93 0.21 12.69
CA TRP A 79 5.83 0.27 13.84
C TRP A 79 5.56 1.46 14.76
N GLN A 80 5.33 2.65 14.22
CA GLN A 80 4.97 3.82 15.00
C GLN A 80 3.65 3.66 15.76
N ARG A 81 2.67 3.01 15.14
CA ARG A 81 1.37 2.75 15.77
C ARG A 81 1.44 1.74 16.92
N LEU A 82 2.45 0.87 16.93
CA LEU A 82 2.70 -0.03 18.06
C LEU A 82 3.23 0.68 19.30
N HIS A 83 3.58 1.97 19.21
CA HIS A 83 4.11 2.79 20.31
C HIS A 83 5.28 2.11 21.04
N THR A 84 6.18 1.48 20.27
CA THR A 84 7.36 0.83 20.82
C THR A 84 8.41 1.85 21.30
N ASP A 85 9.22 1.48 22.29
CA ASP A 85 10.37 2.28 22.70
C ASP A 85 11.58 2.14 21.75
N ILE A 86 11.45 1.31 20.71
CA ILE A 86 12.52 1.03 19.75
C ILE A 86 12.46 2.04 18.61
N ARG A 87 13.55 2.74 18.40
CA ARG A 87 13.67 3.75 17.34
C ARG A 87 13.63 3.10 15.96
N CYS A 88 12.79 3.63 15.08
CA CYS A 88 12.67 3.22 13.69
C CYS A 88 13.16 4.32 12.75
N VAL A 89 14.00 3.97 11.76
CA VAL A 89 14.43 4.86 10.69
C VAL A 89 14.06 4.26 9.35
N ALA A 90 13.34 5.04 8.54
CA ALA A 90 12.91 4.65 7.19
C ALA A 90 13.81 5.31 6.13
N CYS A 91 14.43 4.47 5.26
CA CYS A 91 15.39 4.86 4.23
C CYS A 91 14.85 4.53 2.83
N TYR A 92 14.43 5.54 2.05
CA TYR A 92 13.89 5.35 0.70
C TYR A 92 14.11 6.56 -0.20
N GLY A 93 14.02 6.40 -1.52
CA GLY A 93 14.23 7.47 -2.49
C GLY A 93 13.10 8.52 -2.50
N GLY A 94 13.38 9.68 -3.10
CA GLY A 94 12.38 10.72 -3.34
C GLY A 94 12.33 11.85 -2.30
N HIS A 95 13.26 11.88 -1.34
CA HIS A 95 13.46 13.00 -0.44
C HIS A 95 14.97 13.21 -0.13
N ASP A 96 15.32 14.28 0.59
CA ASP A 96 16.70 14.63 0.88
C ASP A 96 17.35 13.58 1.80
N THR A 97 18.42 12.97 1.31
CA THR A 97 19.23 11.96 2.02
C THR A 97 19.78 12.47 3.35
N ARG A 98 19.99 13.78 3.49
CA ARG A 98 20.50 14.39 4.72
C ARG A 98 19.57 14.19 5.92
N VAL A 99 18.26 14.12 5.68
CA VAL A 99 17.27 13.85 6.75
C VAL A 99 17.47 12.45 7.30
N GLU A 100 17.64 11.46 6.44
CA GLU A 100 17.89 10.07 6.84
C GLU A 100 19.26 9.96 7.53
N GLN A 101 20.28 10.62 6.99
CA GLN A 101 21.61 10.66 7.62
C GLN A 101 21.55 11.18 9.05
N GLN A 102 20.87 12.30 9.29
CA GLN A 102 20.68 12.85 10.64
C GLN A 102 19.93 11.90 11.57
N GLN A 103 18.95 11.16 11.04
CA GLN A 103 18.23 10.16 11.82
C GLN A 103 19.07 8.92 12.15
N LEU A 104 19.99 8.54 11.25
CA LEU A 104 20.93 7.44 11.43
C LEU A 104 22.11 7.82 12.33
N GLU A 105 22.49 9.11 12.37
CA GLU A 105 23.51 9.62 13.29
C GLU A 105 23.11 9.32 14.74
N GLY A 106 24.06 8.85 15.52
CA GLY A 106 23.82 8.44 16.92
C GLY A 106 23.20 7.06 17.12
N LEU A 107 22.63 6.42 16.08
CA LEU A 107 22.18 5.04 16.22
C LEU A 107 23.33 4.03 16.35
N PHE A 108 24.45 4.36 15.77
CA PHE A 108 25.64 3.49 15.69
C PHE A 108 26.86 4.07 16.45
N ASP A 109 26.67 5.16 17.17
CA ASP A 109 27.72 5.73 18.05
C ASP A 109 27.92 4.81 19.25
N PRO A 110 29.16 4.34 19.53
CA PRO A 110 29.45 3.43 20.63
C PRO A 110 29.05 3.95 22.03
N GLN A 111 28.95 5.27 22.20
CA GLN A 111 28.63 5.89 23.49
C GLN A 111 27.12 6.10 23.71
N THR A 112 26.34 6.24 22.63
CA THR A 112 24.92 6.57 22.68
C THR A 112 24.02 5.53 21.98
N ALA A 113 24.64 4.51 21.39
CA ALA A 113 23.94 3.52 20.58
C ALA A 113 22.93 2.71 21.40
N SER A 114 21.67 2.74 20.99
CA SER A 114 20.67 1.83 21.51
C SER A 114 20.97 0.40 21.06
N GLU A 115 20.77 -0.56 21.96
CA GLU A 115 20.82 -1.98 21.62
C GLU A 115 19.63 -2.40 20.73
N ASN A 116 18.56 -1.61 20.73
CA ASN A 116 17.32 -1.87 20.02
C ASN A 116 17.10 -0.80 18.95
N VAL A 117 17.19 -1.18 17.69
CA VAL A 117 17.02 -0.30 16.53
C VAL A 117 16.35 -1.05 15.39
N LEU A 118 15.43 -0.39 14.70
CA LEU A 118 14.84 -0.88 13.46
C LEU A 118 15.19 0.08 12.33
N VAL A 119 15.87 -0.42 11.30
CA VAL A 119 16.11 0.30 10.05
C VAL A 119 15.35 -0.41 8.95
N VAL A 120 14.48 0.30 8.26
CA VAL A 120 13.73 -0.24 7.13
C VAL A 120 14.02 0.59 5.89
N GLY A 121 14.25 -0.06 4.73
CA GLY A 121 14.53 0.71 3.53
C GLY A 121 14.45 -0.07 2.23
N THR A 122 14.49 0.69 1.12
CA THR A 122 14.61 0.10 -0.22
C THR A 122 16.06 -0.32 -0.49
N PRO A 123 16.28 -1.39 -1.29
CA PRO A 123 17.61 -1.94 -1.52
C PRO A 123 18.66 -0.90 -1.93
N GLY A 124 18.38 -0.11 -2.96
CA GLY A 124 19.33 0.91 -3.44
C GLY A 124 19.65 2.00 -2.39
N ARG A 125 18.67 2.42 -1.56
CA ARG A 125 18.89 3.43 -0.53
C ARG A 125 19.66 2.89 0.67
N LEU A 126 19.40 1.67 1.08
CA LEU A 126 20.16 0.99 2.15
C LEU A 126 21.61 0.78 1.73
N LYS A 127 21.85 0.33 0.48
CA LYS A 127 23.19 0.20 -0.09
C LYS A 127 23.95 1.54 -0.05
N ASP A 128 23.35 2.64 -0.51
CA ASP A 128 23.94 3.98 -0.48
C ASP A 128 24.35 4.40 0.94
N HIS A 129 23.49 4.18 1.95
CA HIS A 129 23.82 4.51 3.35
C HIS A 129 24.90 3.60 3.94
N ILE A 130 24.98 2.34 3.53
CA ILE A 130 26.05 1.41 3.94
C ILE A 130 27.38 1.87 3.33
N GLU A 131 27.40 2.15 2.02
CA GLU A 131 28.59 2.62 1.31
C GLU A 131 29.14 3.96 1.85
N ARG A 132 28.24 4.85 2.26
CA ARG A 132 28.60 6.13 2.93
C ARG A 132 29.00 5.97 4.40
N GLY A 133 28.86 4.77 4.97
CA GLY A 133 29.18 4.52 6.37
C GLY A 133 28.17 5.04 7.38
N ASN A 134 27.00 5.52 6.94
CA ASN A 134 25.92 5.97 7.81
C ASN A 134 25.24 4.81 8.55
N ILE A 135 25.23 3.62 7.96
CA ILE A 135 24.77 2.37 8.55
C ILE A 135 25.98 1.47 8.83
N LYS A 136 26.02 0.85 10.02
CA LYS A 136 27.04 -0.13 10.42
C LYS A 136 26.47 -1.55 10.28
N PRO A 137 26.61 -2.21 9.12
CA PRO A 137 25.88 -3.45 8.80
C PRO A 137 26.24 -4.62 9.72
N ALA A 138 27.48 -4.73 10.17
CA ALA A 138 27.93 -5.79 11.07
C ALA A 138 27.27 -5.77 12.47
N THR A 139 26.57 -4.69 12.82
CA THR A 139 25.89 -4.55 14.12
C THR A 139 24.47 -5.13 14.14
N PHE A 140 23.89 -5.44 12.98
CA PHE A 140 22.54 -6.00 12.91
C PHE A 140 22.52 -7.47 13.34
N THR A 141 21.48 -7.82 14.08
CA THR A 141 21.22 -9.15 14.60
C THR A 141 20.18 -9.89 13.78
N TYR A 142 19.21 -9.14 13.25
CA TYR A 142 18.08 -9.67 12.48
C TYR A 142 18.03 -9.02 11.09
N LEU A 143 17.72 -9.84 10.10
CA LEU A 143 17.45 -9.41 8.73
C LEU A 143 16.03 -9.85 8.35
N VAL A 144 15.22 -8.91 7.87
CA VAL A 144 13.94 -9.21 7.22
C VAL A 144 14.01 -8.79 5.77
N ILE A 145 13.59 -9.65 4.86
CA ILE A 145 13.32 -9.27 3.47
C ILE A 145 11.82 -9.46 3.23
N ASP A 146 11.10 -8.33 3.20
CA ASP A 146 9.67 -8.34 2.97
C ASP A 146 9.39 -8.30 1.46
N GLU A 147 8.44 -9.11 0.99
CA GLU A 147 8.15 -9.34 -0.43
C GLU A 147 9.44 -9.69 -1.22
N PHE A 148 10.15 -10.74 -0.78
CA PHE A 148 11.41 -11.19 -1.40
C PHE A 148 11.25 -11.51 -2.90
N ASP A 149 10.18 -12.24 -3.25
CA ASP A 149 9.77 -12.53 -4.62
C ASP A 149 9.71 -11.25 -5.46
N LYS A 150 9.10 -10.22 -4.91
CA LYS A 150 8.96 -8.93 -5.58
C LYS A 150 10.28 -8.17 -5.73
N SER A 151 11.14 -8.25 -4.72
CA SER A 151 12.46 -7.62 -4.78
C SER A 151 13.30 -8.18 -5.94
N LEU A 152 13.21 -9.49 -6.20
CA LEU A 152 13.88 -10.14 -7.33
C LEU A 152 13.25 -9.74 -8.68
N GLU A 153 11.92 -9.74 -8.78
CA GLU A 153 11.23 -9.30 -10.00
C GLU A 153 11.55 -7.86 -10.42
N LEU A 154 11.78 -6.97 -9.46
CA LEU A 154 12.16 -5.59 -9.71
C LEU A 154 13.64 -5.43 -10.04
N GLY A 155 14.41 -6.53 -10.04
CA GLY A 155 15.83 -6.54 -10.40
C GLY A 155 16.77 -6.05 -9.29
N PHE A 156 16.34 -6.10 -8.02
CA PHE A 156 17.17 -5.67 -6.88
C PHE A 156 18.11 -6.76 -6.36
N GLU A 157 18.35 -7.80 -7.13
CA GLU A 157 19.22 -8.92 -6.71
C GLU A 157 20.64 -8.47 -6.38
N GLU A 158 21.23 -7.62 -7.22
CA GLU A 158 22.60 -7.11 -7.02
C GLU A 158 22.72 -6.26 -5.76
N GLU A 159 21.76 -5.34 -5.51
CA GLU A 159 21.76 -4.49 -4.33
C GLU A 159 21.56 -5.32 -3.05
N MET A 160 20.61 -6.27 -3.06
CA MET A 160 20.37 -7.16 -1.93
C MET A 160 21.61 -8.01 -1.62
N HIS A 161 22.24 -8.59 -2.65
CA HIS A 161 23.46 -9.36 -2.50
C HIS A 161 24.59 -8.50 -1.89
N ALA A 162 24.79 -7.28 -2.40
CA ALA A 162 25.79 -6.35 -1.87
C ALA A 162 25.53 -6.03 -0.39
N ILE A 163 24.27 -5.77 0.01
CA ILE A 163 23.91 -5.50 1.40
C ILE A 163 24.16 -6.73 2.27
N ILE A 164 23.66 -7.91 1.88
CA ILE A 164 23.73 -9.14 2.69
C ILE A 164 25.18 -9.55 2.95
N ASN A 165 26.09 -9.37 1.99
CA ASN A 165 27.51 -9.66 2.14
C ASN A 165 28.18 -8.80 3.24
N THR A 166 27.62 -7.66 3.59
CA THR A 166 28.16 -6.80 4.67
C THR A 166 27.59 -7.14 6.05
N LEU A 167 26.51 -7.93 6.10
CA LEU A 167 25.77 -8.26 7.33
C LEU A 167 26.38 -9.47 8.07
N THR A 168 27.55 -9.29 8.66
CA THR A 168 28.30 -10.38 9.33
C THR A 168 27.74 -10.76 10.71
N GLY A 169 26.88 -9.94 11.31
CA GLY A 169 26.31 -10.13 12.65
C GLY A 169 24.96 -10.82 12.72
N ILE A 170 24.36 -11.21 11.58
CA ILE A 170 23.01 -11.74 11.51
C ILE A 170 22.92 -13.13 12.19
N ARG A 171 22.01 -13.25 13.12
CA ARG A 171 21.70 -14.50 13.82
C ARG A 171 20.46 -15.20 13.28
N GLN A 172 19.50 -14.43 12.77
CA GLN A 172 18.26 -14.97 12.24
C GLN A 172 17.73 -14.10 11.10
N ARG A 173 17.21 -14.75 10.06
CA ARG A 173 16.62 -14.13 8.88
C ARG A 173 15.15 -14.47 8.79
N ILE A 174 14.35 -13.51 8.33
CA ILE A 174 12.94 -13.71 8.01
C ILE A 174 12.73 -13.25 6.58
N PHE A 175 12.31 -14.17 5.71
CA PHE A 175 11.90 -13.82 4.35
C PHE A 175 10.40 -13.99 4.23
N THR A 176 9.74 -13.02 3.65
CA THR A 176 8.32 -13.13 3.35
C THR A 176 8.11 -13.17 1.85
N SER A 177 7.15 -13.97 1.40
CA SER A 177 6.74 -14.06 0.01
C SER A 177 5.23 -14.30 -0.08
N ALA A 178 4.63 -13.87 -1.18
CA ALA A 178 3.24 -14.20 -1.48
C ALA A 178 3.12 -15.54 -2.22
N THR A 179 4.22 -16.07 -2.77
CA THR A 179 4.23 -17.26 -3.60
C THR A 179 5.37 -18.21 -3.25
N HIS A 180 5.19 -19.50 -3.57
CA HIS A 180 6.21 -20.54 -3.47
C HIS A 180 7.24 -20.52 -4.61
N ALA A 181 7.04 -19.67 -5.61
CA ALA A 181 7.65 -19.82 -6.92
C ALA A 181 9.12 -19.36 -7.00
N VAL A 182 9.66 -18.68 -5.99
CA VAL A 182 11.01 -18.10 -6.08
C VAL A 182 12.01 -18.96 -5.31
N PRO A 183 12.97 -19.61 -6.00
CA PRO A 183 14.04 -20.31 -5.33
C PRO A 183 14.90 -19.34 -4.53
N ILE A 184 15.16 -19.68 -3.27
CA ILE A 184 16.04 -18.88 -2.41
C ILE A 184 17.48 -19.15 -2.83
N ALA A 185 18.14 -18.12 -3.36
CA ALA A 185 19.49 -18.23 -3.86
C ALA A 185 20.52 -18.40 -2.74
N PRO A 186 21.61 -19.16 -2.92
CA PRO A 186 22.62 -19.40 -1.89
C PRO A 186 23.28 -18.13 -1.31
N TRP A 187 23.39 -17.05 -2.10
CA TRP A 187 23.95 -15.79 -1.65
C TRP A 187 23.17 -15.09 -0.54
N THR A 188 21.91 -15.48 -0.33
CA THR A 188 21.07 -14.94 0.75
C THR A 188 21.54 -15.38 2.14
N GLY A 189 22.38 -16.40 2.22
CA GLY A 189 22.78 -17.03 3.48
C GLY A 189 21.63 -17.71 4.22
N PHE A 190 20.51 -17.96 3.55
CA PHE A 190 19.30 -18.55 4.10
C PHE A 190 19.39 -20.07 3.99
N HIS A 191 19.74 -20.70 5.11
CA HIS A 191 19.93 -22.15 5.20
C HIS A 191 19.11 -22.69 6.37
N ASP A 192 18.74 -23.96 6.37
CA ASP A 192 18.02 -24.62 7.47
C ASP A 192 16.89 -23.76 8.08
N TYR A 193 15.99 -23.32 7.24
CA TYR A 193 14.88 -22.46 7.65
C TYR A 193 13.62 -23.24 7.98
N GLN A 194 12.81 -22.66 8.85
CA GLN A 194 11.44 -23.11 9.08
C GLN A 194 10.51 -22.41 8.11
N GLN A 195 9.72 -23.19 7.38
CA GLN A 195 8.68 -22.66 6.50
C GLN A 195 7.36 -22.60 7.24
N LEU A 196 6.78 -21.40 7.25
CA LEU A 196 5.40 -21.16 7.70
C LEU A 196 4.57 -20.83 6.47
N ASP A 197 3.66 -21.72 6.12
CA ASP A 197 2.85 -21.59 4.92
C ASP A 197 1.39 -21.35 5.25
N PHE A 198 0.96 -20.14 4.97
CA PHE A 198 -0.43 -19.70 5.10
C PHE A 198 -1.03 -19.35 3.73
N GLY A 199 -0.35 -19.76 2.64
CA GLY A 199 -0.78 -19.54 1.26
C GLY A 199 -1.50 -20.73 0.63
N SER A 200 -1.15 -21.96 1.05
CA SER A 200 -1.60 -23.21 0.42
C SER A 200 -3.07 -23.58 0.70
N ASP A 201 -3.63 -23.10 1.81
CA ASP A 201 -5.00 -23.42 2.21
C ASP A 201 -6.05 -22.34 1.85
N GLN A 202 -5.64 -21.23 1.27
CA GLN A 202 -6.62 -20.28 0.77
C GLN A 202 -7.13 -20.72 -0.61
N LYS A 203 -8.18 -21.55 -0.62
CA LYS A 203 -9.25 -21.38 -1.60
C LYS A 203 -9.45 -19.88 -1.78
N GLU A 204 -9.56 -19.40 -3.04
CA GLU A 204 -9.97 -18.01 -3.32
C GLU A 204 -10.93 -17.57 -2.22
N PRO A 205 -10.76 -16.38 -1.62
CA PRO A 205 -11.62 -16.00 -0.50
C PRO A 205 -13.05 -16.33 -0.90
N GLU A 206 -13.76 -17.16 -0.14
CA GLU A 206 -15.16 -17.55 -0.43
C GLU A 206 -16.04 -16.32 -0.74
N ARG A 207 -15.49 -15.13 -0.51
CA ARG A 207 -16.09 -13.81 -0.69
C ARG A 207 -15.65 -13.07 -1.96
N LEU A 208 -14.67 -13.61 -2.73
CA LEU A 208 -14.33 -13.09 -4.04
C LEU A 208 -15.19 -13.75 -5.11
N LYS A 209 -16.08 -12.98 -5.71
CA LYS A 209 -16.82 -13.40 -6.90
C LYS A 209 -16.02 -13.00 -8.13
N MET A 210 -15.94 -13.90 -9.10
CA MET A 210 -15.24 -13.61 -10.36
C MET A 210 -16.14 -13.91 -11.55
N TYR A 211 -16.07 -13.04 -12.55
CA TYR A 211 -16.87 -13.13 -13.77
C TYR A 211 -16.01 -12.85 -15.00
N GLN A 212 -16.34 -13.49 -16.11
CA GLN A 212 -15.81 -13.10 -17.42
C GLN A 212 -16.84 -12.22 -18.15
N VAL A 213 -16.32 -11.19 -18.82
CA VAL A 213 -17.07 -10.22 -19.62
C VAL A 213 -16.59 -10.34 -21.06
N LYS A 214 -17.47 -10.70 -21.98
CA LYS A 214 -17.11 -10.81 -23.40
C LYS A 214 -17.07 -9.46 -24.07
N SER A 215 -15.96 -9.13 -24.71
CA SER A 215 -15.86 -8.00 -25.64
C SER A 215 -16.13 -8.50 -27.07
N PRO A 216 -17.01 -7.85 -27.83
CA PRO A 216 -17.27 -8.23 -29.22
C PRO A 216 -16.12 -7.90 -30.18
N VAL A 217 -15.21 -7.04 -29.78
CA VAL A 217 -14.07 -6.55 -30.57
C VAL A 217 -12.77 -6.66 -29.79
N PRO A 218 -11.61 -6.73 -30.47
CA PRO A 218 -10.30 -6.79 -29.80
C PRO A 218 -10.00 -5.55 -28.93
N ASP A 219 -10.46 -4.36 -29.36
CA ASP A 219 -10.40 -3.16 -28.54
C ASP A 219 -11.53 -3.17 -27.50
N LYS A 220 -11.15 -3.36 -26.25
CA LYS A 220 -12.08 -3.60 -25.15
C LYS A 220 -12.55 -2.31 -24.44
N LEU A 221 -12.26 -1.12 -24.96
CA LEU A 221 -12.56 0.17 -24.30
C LEU A 221 -14.06 0.40 -24.13
N GLU A 222 -14.87 0.15 -25.18
CA GLU A 222 -16.33 0.30 -25.07
C GLU A 222 -16.93 -0.70 -24.09
N THR A 223 -16.43 -1.95 -24.08
CA THR A 223 -16.86 -2.97 -23.12
C THR A 223 -16.50 -2.59 -21.69
N LEU A 224 -15.32 -1.98 -21.48
CA LEU A 224 -14.92 -1.44 -20.17
C LEU A 224 -15.83 -0.32 -19.71
N ASP A 225 -16.14 0.62 -20.60
CA ASP A 225 -17.05 1.75 -20.33
C ASP A 225 -18.44 1.25 -19.92
N GLU A 226 -19.05 0.39 -20.74
CA GLU A 226 -20.35 -0.23 -20.44
C GLU A 226 -20.34 -1.00 -19.11
N LEU A 227 -19.25 -1.73 -18.81
CA LEU A 227 -19.10 -2.44 -17.55
C LEU A 227 -19.04 -1.46 -16.36
N LEU A 228 -18.23 -0.42 -16.45
CA LEU A 228 -18.12 0.60 -15.40
C LEU A 228 -19.45 1.33 -15.18
N LEU A 229 -20.16 1.69 -16.24
CA LEU A 229 -21.51 2.27 -16.15
C LEU A 229 -22.47 1.33 -15.41
N CYS A 230 -22.41 0.03 -15.71
CA CYS A 230 -23.26 -0.97 -15.05
C CYS A 230 -22.92 -1.14 -13.56
N LEU A 231 -21.64 -1.07 -13.19
CA LEU A 231 -21.19 -1.31 -11.81
C LEU A 231 -21.33 -0.06 -10.93
N LEU A 232 -20.97 1.11 -11.44
CA LEU A 232 -20.85 2.35 -10.67
C LEU A 232 -22.03 3.31 -10.89
N GLY A 233 -22.79 3.15 -11.97
CA GLY A 233 -23.92 4.02 -12.29
C GLY A 233 -25.12 3.86 -11.36
N GLN A 234 -25.21 2.75 -10.61
CA GLN A 234 -26.32 2.44 -9.68
C GLN A 234 -26.00 2.75 -8.21
N SER A 235 -24.87 3.44 -7.92
CA SER A 235 -24.52 3.75 -6.53
C SER A 235 -25.64 4.57 -5.87
N LYS A 236 -26.27 4.00 -4.84
CA LYS A 236 -27.23 4.72 -4.01
C LYS A 236 -26.56 5.93 -3.39
N GLU A 237 -27.28 7.04 -3.24
CA GLU A 237 -26.79 8.24 -2.58
C GLU A 237 -25.98 7.91 -1.31
N GLY A 238 -24.71 8.26 -1.32
CA GLY A 238 -23.81 8.17 -0.15
C GLY A 238 -22.84 6.99 -0.10
N ALA A 239 -22.95 5.97 -0.96
CA ALA A 239 -21.98 4.87 -1.04
C ALA A 239 -21.32 4.85 -2.43
N THR A 240 -20.07 5.25 -2.50
CA THR A 240 -19.30 5.22 -3.76
C THR A 240 -18.56 3.90 -3.84
N GLU A 241 -19.06 2.98 -4.64
CA GLU A 241 -18.27 1.82 -5.03
C GLU A 241 -17.12 2.30 -5.90
N GLN A 242 -15.95 1.70 -5.70
CA GLN A 242 -14.74 2.04 -6.44
C GLN A 242 -14.24 0.82 -7.20
N ALA A 243 -13.60 1.08 -8.34
CA ALA A 243 -13.00 0.06 -9.19
C ALA A 243 -11.52 0.36 -9.44
N ILE A 244 -10.71 -0.72 -9.54
CA ILE A 244 -9.37 -0.65 -10.09
C ILE A 244 -9.36 -1.39 -11.43
N VAL A 245 -8.92 -0.71 -12.48
CA VAL A 245 -8.73 -1.27 -13.83
C VAL A 245 -7.26 -1.57 -14.04
N PHE A 246 -6.92 -2.83 -14.26
CA PHE A 246 -5.55 -3.27 -14.48
C PHE A 246 -5.21 -3.45 -15.96
N ALA A 247 -4.15 -2.77 -16.40
CA ALA A 247 -3.51 -2.93 -17.71
C ALA A 247 -2.05 -3.40 -17.53
N ASN A 248 -1.49 -4.10 -18.53
CA ASN A 248 -0.12 -4.64 -18.43
C ASN A 248 0.94 -3.58 -18.76
N TYR A 249 0.60 -2.58 -19.58
CA TYR A 249 1.54 -1.59 -20.12
C TYR A 249 1.12 -0.19 -19.76
N ARG A 250 2.12 0.72 -19.63
CA ARG A 250 1.91 2.14 -19.26
C ARG A 250 1.04 2.83 -20.29
N GLU A 251 1.38 2.67 -21.56
CA GLU A 251 0.68 3.30 -22.69
C GLU A 251 -0.80 2.85 -22.76
N ALA A 252 -1.05 1.59 -22.41
CA ALA A 252 -2.42 1.07 -22.34
C ALA A 252 -3.19 1.67 -21.15
N ALA A 253 -2.55 1.83 -20.00
CA ALA A 253 -3.17 2.46 -18.84
C ALA A 253 -3.48 3.94 -19.11
N GLU A 254 -2.55 4.69 -19.72
CA GLU A 254 -2.73 6.07 -20.13
C GLU A 254 -3.89 6.21 -21.14
N ARG A 255 -3.93 5.33 -22.15
CA ARG A 255 -5.01 5.29 -23.15
C ARG A 255 -6.37 5.05 -22.52
N ILE A 256 -6.46 4.09 -21.59
CA ILE A 256 -7.70 3.80 -20.86
C ILE A 256 -8.12 5.01 -20.04
N ALA A 257 -7.21 5.60 -19.26
CA ALA A 257 -7.50 6.76 -18.42
C ALA A 257 -7.99 7.95 -19.25
N HIS A 258 -7.34 8.22 -20.37
CA HIS A 258 -7.75 9.28 -21.32
C HIS A 258 -9.15 9.01 -21.89
N TYR A 259 -9.41 7.78 -22.33
CA TYR A 259 -10.72 7.39 -22.86
C TYR A 259 -11.82 7.58 -21.81
N LEU A 260 -11.63 7.09 -20.57
CA LEU A 260 -12.60 7.23 -19.49
C LEU A 260 -12.85 8.70 -19.14
N SER A 261 -11.81 9.54 -19.15
CA SER A 261 -11.95 10.98 -18.93
C SER A 261 -12.79 11.64 -20.03
N ALA A 262 -12.61 11.24 -21.30
CA ALA A 262 -13.40 11.72 -22.42
C ALA A 262 -14.89 11.30 -22.31
N GLN A 263 -15.19 10.16 -21.68
CA GLN A 263 -16.56 9.72 -21.35
C GLN A 263 -17.12 10.42 -20.10
N GLY A 264 -16.34 11.29 -19.44
CA GLY A 264 -16.74 11.99 -18.22
C GLY A 264 -16.62 11.17 -16.94
N ILE A 265 -15.91 10.05 -16.97
CA ILE A 265 -15.64 9.22 -15.79
C ILE A 265 -14.43 9.74 -15.05
N GLU A 266 -14.63 10.22 -13.81
CA GLU A 266 -13.53 10.68 -12.95
C GLU A 266 -12.63 9.51 -12.58
N ASN A 267 -11.39 9.57 -13.03
CA ASN A 267 -10.40 8.54 -12.77
C ASN A 267 -9.05 9.14 -12.38
N ALA A 268 -8.13 8.28 -11.94
CA ALA A 268 -6.73 8.61 -11.77
C ALA A 268 -5.86 7.49 -12.32
N LEU A 269 -4.66 7.86 -12.74
CA LEU A 269 -3.67 6.97 -13.33
C LEU A 269 -2.60 6.61 -12.29
N TYR A 270 -2.13 5.35 -12.31
CA TYR A 270 -1.07 4.89 -11.43
C TYR A 270 -0.14 3.88 -12.12
N HIS A 271 1.08 4.31 -12.46
CA HIS A 271 2.12 3.43 -13.02
C HIS A 271 3.52 3.99 -12.74
N GLY A 272 4.55 3.18 -12.99
CA GLY A 272 5.94 3.53 -12.69
C GLY A 272 6.55 4.65 -13.54
N GLY A 273 5.89 5.10 -14.60
CA GLY A 273 6.32 6.25 -15.42
C GLY A 273 5.93 7.60 -14.82
N LEU A 274 4.99 7.62 -13.87
CA LEU A 274 4.59 8.85 -13.16
C LEU A 274 5.63 9.20 -12.10
N ASP A 275 5.79 10.51 -11.86
CA ASP A 275 6.55 10.96 -10.69
C ASP A 275 5.84 10.57 -9.38
N GLN A 276 6.56 10.66 -8.27
CA GLN A 276 6.03 10.19 -6.99
C GLN A 276 4.88 11.05 -6.49
N GLU A 277 4.92 12.36 -6.73
CA GLU A 277 3.85 13.26 -6.30
C GLU A 277 2.53 12.93 -7.00
N MET A 278 2.57 12.64 -8.31
CA MET A 278 1.38 12.20 -9.05
C MET A 278 0.85 10.86 -8.54
N ARG A 279 1.73 9.90 -8.26
CA ARG A 279 1.33 8.62 -7.68
C ARG A 279 0.67 8.78 -6.32
N ASP A 280 1.27 9.57 -5.43
CA ASP A 280 0.72 9.86 -4.10
C ASP A 280 -0.66 10.53 -4.20
N LYS A 281 -0.82 11.51 -5.09
CA LYS A 281 -2.11 12.18 -5.36
C LYS A 281 -3.18 11.21 -5.84
N SER A 282 -2.84 10.28 -6.73
CA SER A 282 -3.79 9.28 -7.24
C SER A 282 -4.32 8.39 -6.12
N ILE A 283 -3.45 7.93 -5.23
CA ILE A 283 -3.83 7.11 -4.07
C ILE A 283 -4.64 7.92 -3.05
N ILE A 284 -4.23 9.15 -2.75
CA ILE A 284 -4.95 10.03 -1.83
C ILE A 284 -6.37 10.31 -2.35
N ARG A 285 -6.53 10.56 -3.65
CA ARG A 285 -7.83 10.78 -4.27
C ARG A 285 -8.73 9.53 -4.19
N LEU A 286 -8.18 8.34 -4.45
CA LEU A 286 -8.91 7.09 -4.31
C LEU A 286 -9.35 6.88 -2.87
N ARG A 287 -8.42 6.97 -1.90
CA ARG A 287 -8.69 6.81 -0.47
C ARG A 287 -9.70 7.83 0.08
N GLY A 288 -9.68 9.03 -0.47
CA GLY A 288 -10.58 10.12 -0.10
C GLY A 288 -11.96 10.03 -0.73
N GLY A 289 -12.21 9.05 -1.61
CA GLY A 289 -13.49 8.92 -2.31
C GLY A 289 -13.76 10.04 -3.32
N SER A 290 -12.71 10.68 -3.84
CA SER A 290 -12.80 11.76 -4.84
C SER A 290 -12.61 11.29 -6.28
N ILE A 291 -12.42 10.01 -6.48
CA ILE A 291 -12.50 9.32 -7.78
C ILE A 291 -13.18 7.97 -7.59
N SER A 292 -13.83 7.49 -8.64
CA SER A 292 -14.49 6.19 -8.65
C SER A 292 -13.64 5.10 -9.31
N VAL A 293 -12.67 5.48 -10.17
CA VAL A 293 -11.85 4.54 -10.92
C VAL A 293 -10.37 4.88 -10.79
N LEU A 294 -9.55 3.87 -10.46
CA LEU A 294 -8.10 3.93 -10.59
C LEU A 294 -7.68 3.06 -11.78
N VAL A 295 -6.98 3.63 -12.74
CA VAL A 295 -6.38 2.86 -13.85
C VAL A 295 -4.92 2.62 -13.54
N SER A 296 -4.49 1.37 -13.52
CA SER A 296 -3.14 1.03 -13.06
C SER A 296 -2.49 -0.11 -13.83
N THR A 297 -1.16 -0.11 -13.78
CA THR A 297 -0.36 -1.31 -14.04
C THR A 297 -0.19 -2.12 -12.75
N ASP A 298 0.48 -3.29 -12.85
CA ASP A 298 0.73 -4.16 -11.70
C ASP A 298 1.49 -3.49 -10.53
N LEU A 299 2.06 -2.30 -10.75
CA LEU A 299 2.69 -1.54 -9.68
C LEU A 299 1.72 -1.25 -8.51
N ALA A 300 0.43 -0.97 -8.80
CA ALA A 300 -0.57 -0.71 -7.75
C ALA A 300 -1.08 -2.00 -7.07
N SER A 301 -0.89 -3.16 -7.69
CA SER A 301 -1.34 -4.42 -7.09
C SER A 301 -0.49 -4.87 -5.91
N ARG A 302 0.69 -4.26 -5.70
CA ARG A 302 1.73 -4.76 -4.80
C ARG A 302 2.20 -3.68 -3.83
N GLY A 303 2.32 -4.03 -2.55
CA GLY A 303 2.94 -3.19 -1.50
C GLY A 303 2.25 -1.87 -1.17
N LEU A 304 1.14 -1.52 -1.83
CA LEU A 304 0.38 -0.32 -1.53
C LEU A 304 -0.72 -0.62 -0.53
N ASP A 305 -0.85 0.25 0.45
CA ASP A 305 -2.04 0.32 1.30
C ASP A 305 -3.19 0.98 0.49
N LEU A 306 -3.64 0.29 -0.57
CA LEU A 306 -4.85 0.68 -1.27
C LEU A 306 -6.06 0.34 -0.40
N PRO A 307 -7.09 1.21 -0.38
CA PRO A 307 -8.35 0.85 0.24
C PRO A 307 -8.89 -0.40 -0.46
N ASP A 308 -9.66 -1.20 0.27
CA ASP A 308 -10.45 -2.24 -0.37
C ASP A 308 -11.43 -1.60 -1.33
N VAL A 309 -11.37 -2.04 -2.60
CA VAL A 309 -12.31 -1.60 -3.63
C VAL A 309 -13.36 -2.67 -3.87
N ALA A 310 -14.55 -2.25 -4.28
CA ALA A 310 -15.64 -3.19 -4.59
C ALA A 310 -15.32 -4.04 -5.83
N HIS A 311 -14.64 -3.45 -6.81
CA HIS A 311 -14.45 -4.06 -8.12
C HIS A 311 -13.01 -4.04 -8.59
N ILE A 312 -12.54 -5.20 -9.05
CA ILE A 312 -11.27 -5.35 -9.80
C ILE A 312 -11.61 -5.69 -11.24
N ILE A 313 -11.02 -4.99 -12.20
CA ILE A 313 -11.24 -5.23 -13.62
C ILE A 313 -9.90 -5.54 -14.29
N HIS A 314 -9.76 -6.76 -14.77
CA HIS A 314 -8.62 -7.17 -15.60
C HIS A 314 -8.93 -6.78 -17.07
N TYR A 315 -8.50 -5.58 -17.47
CA TYR A 315 -8.58 -5.15 -18.87
C TYR A 315 -7.63 -5.96 -19.73
N HIS A 316 -6.38 -6.14 -19.27
CA HIS A 316 -5.47 -7.17 -19.77
C HIS A 316 -5.33 -8.30 -18.76
N PHE A 317 -5.19 -9.51 -19.24
CA PHE A 317 -4.89 -10.66 -18.38
C PHE A 317 -3.60 -10.41 -17.59
N PRO A 318 -3.54 -10.77 -16.32
CA PRO A 318 -2.29 -10.76 -15.57
C PRO A 318 -1.28 -11.70 -16.27
N GLN A 319 -0.01 -11.34 -16.23
CA GLN A 319 1.05 -12.07 -16.92
C GLN A 319 1.51 -13.32 -16.15
N SER A 320 1.13 -13.45 -14.89
CA SER A 320 1.45 -14.59 -14.03
C SER A 320 0.34 -14.84 -13.01
N GLN A 321 0.31 -16.04 -12.44
CA GLN A 321 -0.58 -16.39 -11.33
C GLN A 321 -0.38 -15.45 -10.13
N GLU A 322 0.82 -14.99 -9.92
CA GLU A 322 1.20 -14.08 -8.87
C GLU A 322 0.59 -12.70 -9.08
N ALA A 323 0.71 -12.14 -10.30
CA ALA A 323 0.05 -10.88 -10.65
C ALA A 323 -1.49 -11.00 -10.49
N TYR A 324 -2.06 -12.16 -10.87
CA TYR A 324 -3.47 -12.49 -10.65
C TYR A 324 -3.84 -12.40 -9.17
N THR A 325 -3.08 -13.06 -8.30
CA THR A 325 -3.32 -13.07 -6.85
C THR A 325 -3.19 -11.67 -6.24
N HIS A 326 -2.17 -10.92 -6.64
CA HIS A 326 -1.92 -9.57 -6.13
C HIS A 326 -2.98 -8.56 -6.58
N ARG A 327 -3.47 -8.64 -7.82
CA ARG A 327 -4.57 -7.80 -8.30
C ARG A 327 -5.85 -8.08 -7.53
N ASN A 328 -6.23 -9.35 -7.40
CA ASN A 328 -7.42 -9.78 -6.68
C ASN A 328 -7.33 -9.48 -5.17
N GLY A 329 -6.13 -9.50 -4.61
CA GLY A 329 -5.88 -9.09 -3.23
C GLY A 329 -6.11 -7.59 -2.94
N ARG A 330 -6.62 -6.79 -3.87
CA ARG A 330 -7.08 -5.40 -3.65
C ARG A 330 -8.58 -5.31 -3.37
N THR A 331 -9.26 -6.43 -3.31
CA THR A 331 -10.67 -6.54 -2.92
C THR A 331 -10.88 -7.71 -1.97
N ALA A 332 -12.04 -7.82 -1.35
CA ALA A 332 -12.44 -8.91 -0.46
C ALA A 332 -11.54 -9.12 0.77
N ARG A 333 -10.93 -8.05 1.32
CA ARG A 333 -10.10 -8.12 2.54
C ARG A 333 -10.94 -8.05 3.82
N ALA A 334 -10.35 -8.50 4.92
CA ALA A 334 -10.83 -8.29 6.29
C ALA A 334 -12.33 -8.57 6.50
N GLY A 335 -12.89 -9.54 5.78
CA GLY A 335 -14.29 -9.89 5.93
C GLY A 335 -15.26 -9.22 4.95
N ALA A 336 -14.81 -8.31 4.09
CA ALA A 336 -15.61 -7.73 3.02
C ALA A 336 -15.78 -8.68 1.83
N SER A 337 -16.86 -8.52 1.06
CA SER A 337 -17.04 -9.18 -0.23
C SER A 337 -16.51 -8.30 -1.35
N GLY A 338 -15.93 -8.89 -2.38
CA GLY A 338 -15.42 -8.19 -3.55
C GLY A 338 -15.72 -8.93 -4.84
N THR A 339 -15.65 -8.21 -5.96
CA THR A 339 -15.92 -8.81 -7.26
C THR A 339 -14.80 -8.48 -8.26
N ALA A 340 -14.32 -9.51 -8.95
CA ALA A 340 -13.35 -9.35 -10.02
C ALA A 340 -14.00 -9.66 -11.37
N TYR A 341 -13.62 -8.91 -12.38
CA TYR A 341 -14.08 -9.06 -13.76
C TYR A 341 -12.89 -9.20 -14.68
N VAL A 342 -12.94 -10.12 -15.63
CA VAL A 342 -11.94 -10.24 -16.68
C VAL A 342 -12.59 -10.00 -18.03
N ILE A 343 -12.12 -9.00 -18.77
CA ILE A 343 -12.64 -8.68 -20.11
C ILE A 343 -11.88 -9.53 -21.12
N VAL A 344 -12.64 -10.37 -21.86
CA VAL A 344 -12.12 -11.34 -22.82
C VAL A 344 -12.50 -10.91 -24.22
N GLY A 345 -11.51 -10.65 -25.07
CA GLY A 345 -11.69 -10.35 -26.49
C GLY A 345 -12.03 -11.59 -27.32
N PRO A 346 -12.38 -11.41 -28.62
CA PRO A 346 -12.88 -12.50 -29.46
C PRO A 346 -11.91 -13.67 -29.64
N GLU A 347 -10.60 -13.39 -29.67
CA GLU A 347 -9.54 -14.37 -29.94
C GLU A 347 -8.71 -14.68 -28.68
N GLU A 348 -9.08 -14.11 -27.53
CA GLU A 348 -8.34 -14.31 -26.28
C GLU A 348 -8.81 -15.58 -25.56
N THR A 349 -7.85 -16.31 -25.01
CA THR A 349 -8.10 -17.47 -24.14
C THR A 349 -7.56 -17.17 -22.75
N LEU A 350 -8.37 -17.47 -21.72
CA LEU A 350 -7.96 -17.27 -20.32
C LEU A 350 -6.73 -18.15 -20.00
N PRO A 351 -5.71 -17.59 -19.34
CA PRO A 351 -4.60 -18.37 -18.80
C PRO A 351 -5.05 -19.47 -17.84
N GLU A 352 -4.28 -20.55 -17.73
CA GLU A 352 -4.61 -21.72 -16.92
C GLU A 352 -4.80 -21.45 -15.42
N PHE A 353 -4.22 -20.38 -14.91
CA PHE A 353 -4.38 -19.98 -13.50
C PHE A 353 -5.70 -19.27 -13.19
N PHE A 354 -6.54 -18.99 -14.19
CA PHE A 354 -7.91 -18.60 -13.92
C PHE A 354 -8.78 -19.83 -13.60
N PRO A 355 -9.84 -19.67 -12.81
CA PRO A 355 -10.78 -20.76 -12.56
C PRO A 355 -11.32 -21.34 -13.85
N THR A 356 -11.35 -22.68 -13.96
CA THR A 356 -11.75 -23.42 -15.18
C THR A 356 -13.18 -23.09 -15.65
N LYS A 357 -14.06 -22.68 -14.72
CA LYS A 357 -15.45 -22.30 -14.99
C LYS A 357 -15.73 -20.93 -14.38
N LEU A 358 -15.53 -19.89 -15.16
CA LEU A 358 -15.95 -18.55 -14.77
C LEU A 358 -17.36 -18.27 -15.35
N PRO A 359 -18.31 -17.83 -14.51
CA PRO A 359 -19.61 -17.40 -15.00
C PRO A 359 -19.48 -16.14 -15.86
N PHE A 360 -20.34 -16.03 -16.85
CA PHE A 360 -20.43 -14.82 -17.67
C PHE A 360 -21.18 -13.72 -16.92
N TYR A 361 -20.64 -12.51 -16.95
CA TYR A 361 -21.34 -11.31 -16.55
C TYR A 361 -22.00 -10.67 -17.76
N SER A 362 -23.32 -10.57 -17.74
CA SER A 362 -24.08 -9.87 -18.78
C SER A 362 -24.20 -8.41 -18.43
N ILE A 363 -23.51 -7.56 -19.19
CA ILE A 363 -23.65 -6.11 -19.06
C ILE A 363 -25.09 -5.74 -19.44
N ARG A 364 -25.83 -5.14 -18.51
CA ARG A 364 -27.12 -4.58 -18.79
C ARG A 364 -26.93 -3.18 -19.36
N LYS A 365 -27.53 -2.89 -20.50
CA LYS A 365 -27.53 -1.53 -21.05
C LYS A 365 -28.23 -0.59 -20.07
N HIS A 366 -27.47 0.27 -19.45
CA HIS A 366 -27.98 1.33 -18.58
C HIS A 366 -27.82 2.68 -19.26
N PRO A 367 -28.87 3.53 -19.27
CA PRO A 367 -28.80 4.88 -19.81
C PRO A 367 -28.14 5.87 -18.85
N GLU A 368 -27.83 5.44 -17.62
CA GLU A 368 -27.36 6.34 -16.56
C GLU A 368 -25.85 6.55 -16.63
N LYS A 369 -25.44 7.81 -16.55
CA LYS A 369 -24.02 8.20 -16.44
C LYS A 369 -23.54 7.94 -15.01
N ILE A 370 -22.27 7.59 -14.86
CA ILE A 370 -21.62 7.60 -13.53
C ILE A 370 -21.64 9.04 -13.03
N GLY A 371 -22.28 9.27 -11.90
CA GLY A 371 -22.27 10.56 -11.24
C GLY A 371 -20.86 10.95 -10.78
N PRO A 372 -20.58 12.24 -10.56
CA PRO A 372 -19.32 12.67 -10.00
C PRO A 372 -19.14 12.09 -8.60
N ALA A 373 -17.90 11.77 -8.23
CA ALA A 373 -17.58 11.29 -6.91
C ALA A 373 -18.09 12.27 -5.82
N PRO A 374 -18.70 11.79 -4.71
CA PRO A 374 -19.34 12.65 -3.72
C PRO A 374 -18.37 13.52 -2.93
N MET A 375 -17.08 13.18 -2.96
CA MET A 375 -16.04 13.93 -2.31
C MET A 375 -15.12 14.60 -3.34
N VAL A 376 -14.42 15.63 -2.92
CA VAL A 376 -13.27 16.20 -3.64
C VAL A 376 -12.08 16.26 -2.69
N THR A 377 -10.88 16.05 -3.22
CA THR A 377 -9.64 16.19 -2.45
C THR A 377 -9.18 17.64 -2.52
N VAL A 378 -8.97 18.25 -1.36
CA VAL A 378 -8.42 19.59 -1.21
C VAL A 378 -6.99 19.51 -0.72
N TYR A 379 -6.08 20.12 -1.45
CA TYR A 379 -4.68 20.31 -1.09
C TYR A 379 -4.53 21.51 -0.15
N ILE A 380 -3.67 21.38 0.85
CA ILE A 380 -3.27 22.41 1.81
C ILE A 380 -1.74 22.49 1.77
N GLY A 381 -1.18 23.64 1.41
CA GLY A 381 0.27 23.82 1.25
C GLY A 381 1.05 23.88 2.57
N ARG A 382 0.66 23.11 3.59
CA ARG A 382 1.34 22.97 4.89
C ARG A 382 1.16 21.56 5.42
N GLY A 383 2.18 21.03 6.13
CA GLY A 383 2.22 19.66 6.58
C GLY A 383 2.82 19.45 7.97
N LYS A 384 3.42 18.28 8.19
CA LYS A 384 4.04 17.88 9.47
C LYS A 384 5.15 18.86 9.92
N LYS A 385 5.98 19.32 8.98
CA LYS A 385 7.10 20.24 9.29
C LYS A 385 6.63 21.60 9.78
N GLU A 386 5.46 22.04 9.33
CA GLU A 386 4.77 23.22 9.85
C GLU A 386 3.85 22.87 11.05
N LYS A 387 4.03 21.68 11.64
CA LYS A 387 3.30 21.19 12.81
C LYS A 387 1.79 21.10 12.62
N ILE A 388 1.32 20.90 11.39
CA ILE A 388 -0.09 20.68 11.10
C ILE A 388 -0.47 19.25 11.50
N SER A 389 -1.58 19.13 12.22
CA SER A 389 -2.20 17.85 12.60
C SER A 389 -3.58 17.70 11.96
N ARG A 390 -4.11 16.46 11.98
CA ARG A 390 -5.49 16.21 11.53
C ARG A 390 -6.51 17.08 12.27
N GLY A 391 -6.34 17.25 13.58
CA GLY A 391 -7.21 18.10 14.40
C GLY A 391 -7.18 19.57 13.98
N ASP A 392 -6.00 20.09 13.58
CA ASP A 392 -5.89 21.47 13.08
C ASP A 392 -6.67 21.65 11.77
N VAL A 393 -6.61 20.66 10.86
CA VAL A 393 -7.36 20.68 9.59
C VAL A 393 -8.87 20.63 9.84
N VAL A 394 -9.34 19.70 10.70
CA VAL A 394 -10.76 19.62 11.07
C VAL A 394 -11.22 20.93 11.69
N GLY A 395 -10.51 21.41 12.72
CA GLY A 395 -10.85 22.66 13.40
C GLY A 395 -10.87 23.87 12.48
N PHE A 396 -9.95 23.94 11.53
CA PHE A 396 -9.87 25.02 10.56
C PHE A 396 -11.10 25.06 9.63
N PHE A 397 -11.44 23.96 9.01
CA PHE A 397 -12.56 23.90 8.07
C PHE A 397 -13.93 23.98 8.76
N THR A 398 -14.05 23.46 9.97
CA THR A 398 -15.31 23.60 10.74
C THR A 398 -15.53 25.04 11.23
N LYS A 399 -14.49 25.70 11.73
CA LYS A 399 -14.61 27.06 12.25
C LYS A 399 -14.74 28.12 11.16
N ASN A 400 -13.97 27.98 10.08
CA ASN A 400 -13.83 29.04 9.08
C ASN A 400 -14.50 28.66 7.75
N GLY A 401 -14.55 27.38 7.40
CA GLY A 401 -15.13 26.90 6.12
C GLY A 401 -16.65 26.71 6.21
N GLY A 402 -17.23 26.70 7.41
CA GLY A 402 -18.64 26.43 7.60
C GLY A 402 -19.03 24.98 7.34
N LEU A 403 -18.08 24.05 7.50
CA LEU A 403 -18.28 22.62 7.39
C LEU A 403 -18.57 21.99 8.76
N THR A 404 -19.18 20.82 8.76
CA THR A 404 -19.31 19.95 9.92
C THR A 404 -18.29 18.80 9.83
N GLY A 405 -18.06 18.06 10.90
CA GLY A 405 -17.21 16.89 10.86
C GLY A 405 -17.68 15.82 9.86
N ALA A 406 -18.99 15.72 9.62
CA ALA A 406 -19.58 14.80 8.65
C ALA A 406 -19.32 15.21 7.17
N ASP A 407 -18.94 16.45 6.92
CA ASP A 407 -18.59 16.95 5.58
C ASP A 407 -17.12 16.69 5.23
N LEU A 408 -16.32 16.29 6.23
CA LEU A 408 -14.90 15.97 6.08
C LEU A 408 -14.69 14.47 6.10
N GLY A 409 -14.01 13.98 5.08
CA GLY A 409 -13.58 12.58 4.99
C GLY A 409 -12.12 12.42 5.45
N ARG A 410 -11.39 11.57 4.72
CA ARG A 410 -10.00 11.25 5.02
C ARG A 410 -9.10 12.49 4.98
N ILE A 411 -8.19 12.55 5.95
CA ILE A 411 -7.16 13.59 6.04
C ILE A 411 -5.79 12.90 6.05
N ASP A 412 -4.96 13.21 5.07
CA ASP A 412 -3.59 12.75 4.94
C ASP A 412 -2.62 13.94 5.16
N ILE A 413 -1.74 13.82 6.16
CA ILE A 413 -0.75 14.86 6.49
C ILE A 413 0.62 14.37 6.02
N MET A 414 1.16 15.06 5.02
CA MET A 414 2.51 14.83 4.49
C MET A 414 3.52 15.78 5.14
N ASP A 415 4.77 15.71 4.77
CA ASP A 415 5.81 16.55 5.37
C ASP A 415 5.57 18.05 5.17
N HIS A 416 5.28 18.48 3.95
CA HIS A 416 5.12 19.90 3.58
C HIS A 416 3.72 20.28 3.11
N CYS A 417 2.82 19.32 3.01
CA CYS A 417 1.45 19.56 2.57
C CYS A 417 0.49 18.61 3.27
N SER A 418 -0.80 18.89 3.15
CA SER A 418 -1.85 18.02 3.66
C SER A 418 -2.97 17.93 2.64
N TYR A 419 -3.73 16.87 2.73
CA TYR A 419 -4.90 16.66 1.89
C TYR A 419 -6.10 16.34 2.77
N VAL A 420 -7.26 16.85 2.39
CA VAL A 420 -8.53 16.55 3.06
C VAL A 420 -9.61 16.29 2.03
N ALA A 421 -10.35 15.21 2.21
CA ALA A 421 -11.56 14.96 1.42
C ALA A 421 -12.71 15.80 1.98
N ILE A 422 -13.38 16.56 1.13
CA ILE A 422 -14.53 17.42 1.47
C ILE A 422 -15.71 17.04 0.59
N ARG A 423 -16.93 17.03 1.13
CA ARG A 423 -18.15 16.84 0.34
C ARG A 423 -18.17 17.80 -0.85
N ARG A 424 -18.33 17.25 -2.06
CA ARG A 424 -18.25 18.00 -3.33
C ARG A 424 -19.15 19.22 -3.34
N GLU A 425 -20.40 19.06 -2.93
CA GLU A 425 -21.42 20.13 -2.91
C GLU A 425 -21.07 21.31 -2.01
N LYS A 426 -20.18 21.15 -1.04
CA LYS A 426 -19.78 22.16 -0.05
C LYS A 426 -18.37 22.70 -0.28
N ALA A 427 -17.56 22.03 -1.11
CA ALA A 427 -16.13 22.29 -1.21
C ALA A 427 -15.82 23.72 -1.74
N GLU A 428 -16.46 24.13 -2.83
CA GLU A 428 -16.23 25.47 -3.40
C GLU A 428 -16.61 26.60 -2.43
N ALA A 429 -17.76 26.46 -1.77
CA ALA A 429 -18.22 27.43 -0.79
C ALA A 429 -17.29 27.50 0.43
N ALA A 430 -16.81 26.34 0.89
CA ALA A 430 -15.84 26.26 1.98
C ALA A 430 -14.49 26.91 1.59
N LEU A 431 -13.98 26.61 0.39
CA LEU A 431 -12.73 27.19 -0.10
C LEU A 431 -12.83 28.71 -0.29
N ALA A 432 -13.96 29.22 -0.78
CA ALA A 432 -14.19 30.66 -0.87
C ALA A 432 -14.10 31.34 0.50
N LYS A 433 -14.66 30.73 1.56
CA LYS A 433 -14.63 31.27 2.93
C LYS A 433 -13.23 31.24 3.54
N VAL A 434 -12.42 30.22 3.25
CA VAL A 434 -11.07 30.08 3.84
C VAL A 434 -9.97 30.73 3.01
N LYS A 435 -10.30 31.27 1.85
CA LYS A 435 -9.34 31.92 0.95
C LYS A 435 -8.57 33.03 1.68
N GLY A 436 -7.23 32.90 1.70
CA GLY A 436 -6.34 33.86 2.33
C GLY A 436 -6.25 33.77 3.86
N LEU A 437 -7.01 32.87 4.50
CA LEU A 437 -6.90 32.63 5.93
C LEU A 437 -5.65 31.80 6.26
N LYS A 438 -5.15 32.00 7.46
CA LYS A 438 -4.02 31.25 8.00
C LYS A 438 -4.50 29.99 8.71
N ILE A 439 -3.87 28.85 8.46
CA ILE A 439 -4.02 27.68 9.30
C ILE A 439 -2.87 27.63 10.32
N LYS A 440 -3.19 27.56 11.61
CA LYS A 440 -2.22 27.54 12.72
C LYS A 440 -1.18 28.69 12.64
N GLY A 441 -1.63 29.89 12.21
CA GLY A 441 -0.78 31.07 12.07
C GLY A 441 0.00 31.14 10.75
N GLU A 442 0.03 30.07 9.95
CA GLU A 442 0.75 29.96 8.70
C GLU A 442 -0.11 30.34 7.49
N LYS A 443 0.39 31.24 6.65
CA LYS A 443 -0.21 31.53 5.33
C LYS A 443 -0.05 30.32 4.41
N THR A 444 -1.14 29.90 3.78
CA THR A 444 -1.13 28.82 2.80
C THR A 444 -2.19 29.04 1.73
N HIS A 445 -2.18 28.19 0.74
CA HIS A 445 -3.21 28.12 -0.28
C HIS A 445 -3.94 26.78 -0.21
N TYR A 446 -5.17 26.81 -0.65
CA TYR A 446 -6.11 25.71 -0.63
C TYR A 446 -6.61 25.51 -2.05
N LEU A 447 -6.45 24.32 -2.63
CA LEU A 447 -6.79 24.02 -4.01
C LEU A 447 -7.52 22.67 -4.10
N ILE A 448 -8.54 22.60 -4.95
CA ILE A 448 -9.11 21.31 -5.31
C ILE A 448 -8.08 20.58 -6.20
N VAL A 449 -7.77 19.34 -5.84
CA VAL A 449 -6.91 18.48 -6.65
C VAL A 449 -7.75 17.96 -7.80
N THR A 450 -7.51 18.48 -8.99
CA THR A 450 -8.12 18.00 -10.24
C THR A 450 -7.31 16.84 -10.83
N GLY A 451 -7.89 16.06 -11.74
CA GLY A 451 -7.17 15.09 -12.55
C GLY A 451 -6.12 15.79 -13.41
N SER A 452 -4.97 15.16 -13.58
CA SER A 452 -3.97 15.53 -14.59
C SER A 452 -4.49 15.13 -15.96
#